data_3dbd9d70b90b398ed346e0bebe4f578e
#
_entry.id   3dbd9d70b90b398ed346e0bebe4f578e
#
_cell.length_a   1.000
_cell.length_b   1.000
_cell.length_c   1.000
_cell.angle_alpha   90.00
_cell.angle_beta   90.00
_cell.angle_gamma   90.00
#
_symmetry.space_group_name_H-M   'P 1'
#
loop_
_entity.id
_entity.type
_entity.pdbx_description
1 polymer ?
#
loop_
_entity_poly.entity_id
_entity_poly.type
_entity_poly.pdbx_seq_one_letter_code
_entity_poly.pdbx_strand_id
1 'polypeptide(L)'
;EEQLIDQYNSNAYFANLNQPIFRLDKWFQFERGTALSEAAAAEFAYQQQETMIRVASAYFNVLNSIDSLNAAKAEEKAIGRQRDLAKKRFDVGLAAITEVQETQAAFDLTVVSRIAQESQLDAAKETLTSIVGRDISLLSPLMDEFEISLPDPLDRESWVSLGIKNNYQLKAAKLQRDAARATARASASNHLPQIDLVGRVSTSTTKQGKFGGFIQNPLFGVEQDTRQYSIQFNLPLFA
;
A
#
# COMPACT_ATOMS: atom_id res chain seq x y z
N GLU A 1 13.62 -6.34 -71.22
CA GLU A 1 13.88 -7.49 -70.34
C GLU A 1 12.86 -7.46 -69.21
N GLU A 2 11.83 -8.28 -69.31
CA GLU A 2 10.79 -8.45 -68.35
C GLU A 2 11.36 -9.34 -67.24
N GLN A 3 11.60 -8.77 -66.04
CA GLN A 3 11.98 -9.54 -64.88
C GLN A 3 10.80 -10.44 -64.49
N LEU A 4 10.96 -11.71 -64.69
CA LEU A 4 10.02 -12.75 -64.29
C LEU A 4 10.06 -12.87 -62.75
N ILE A 5 9.05 -12.34 -62.10
CA ILE A 5 8.92 -12.43 -60.63
C ILE A 5 8.25 -13.76 -60.31
N ASP A 6 9.00 -14.67 -59.72
CA ASP A 6 8.47 -15.94 -59.22
C ASP A 6 7.72 -15.70 -57.92
N GLN A 7 6.41 -15.92 -57.91
CA GLN A 7 5.58 -15.77 -56.73
C GLN A 7 5.36 -17.12 -56.06
N TYR A 8 5.79 -17.22 -54.80
CA TYR A 8 5.50 -18.38 -53.96
C TYR A 8 4.85 -17.97 -52.67
N ASN A 9 3.97 -18.82 -52.14
CA ASN A 9 3.30 -18.63 -50.87
C ASN A 9 3.82 -19.67 -49.89
N SER A 10 4.34 -19.21 -48.76
CA SER A 10 4.88 -20.07 -47.69
C SER A 10 4.15 -19.81 -46.39
N ASN A 11 3.64 -20.87 -45.77
CA ASN A 11 3.05 -20.83 -44.44
C ASN A 11 3.87 -21.75 -43.53
N ALA A 12 4.18 -21.27 -42.34
CA ALA A 12 4.87 -22.06 -41.32
C ALA A 12 4.17 -21.95 -39.98
N TYR A 13 4.02 -23.07 -39.31
CA TYR A 13 3.52 -23.17 -37.94
C TYR A 13 4.59 -23.84 -37.10
N PHE A 14 4.80 -23.35 -35.89
CA PHE A 14 5.75 -23.97 -34.98
C PHE A 14 5.25 -23.94 -33.53
N ALA A 15 5.60 -24.96 -32.78
CA ALA A 15 5.43 -25.03 -31.34
C ALA A 15 6.79 -25.33 -30.71
N ASN A 16 7.15 -24.56 -29.68
CA ASN A 16 8.38 -24.76 -28.94
C ASN A 16 8.02 -25.11 -27.49
N LEU A 17 8.65 -26.13 -26.95
CA LEU A 17 8.62 -26.50 -25.54
C LEU A 17 10.02 -26.29 -24.97
N ASN A 18 10.13 -25.56 -23.89
CA ASN A 18 11.36 -25.44 -23.10
C ASN A 18 11.02 -25.75 -21.66
N GLN A 19 11.46 -26.93 -21.18
CA GLN A 19 11.19 -27.42 -19.83
C GLN A 19 12.52 -27.48 -19.05
N PRO A 20 12.71 -26.62 -18.03
CA PRO A 20 13.84 -26.72 -17.13
C PRO A 20 13.77 -28.03 -16.34
N ILE A 21 14.83 -28.86 -16.45
CA ILE A 21 14.98 -30.13 -15.70
C ILE A 21 15.79 -29.87 -14.44
N PHE A 22 16.90 -29.16 -14.56
CA PHE A 22 17.75 -28.80 -13.43
C PHE A 22 18.19 -27.34 -13.55
N ARG A 23 17.56 -26.49 -12.75
CA ARG A 23 17.75 -25.04 -12.76
C ARG A 23 17.68 -24.51 -11.33
N LEU A 24 18.81 -24.50 -10.61
CA LEU A 24 18.87 -24.03 -9.23
C LEU A 24 18.56 -22.53 -9.10
N ASP A 25 18.88 -21.73 -10.12
CA ASP A 25 18.49 -20.32 -10.19
C ASP A 25 16.95 -20.16 -10.10
N LYS A 26 16.19 -21.01 -10.77
CA LYS A 26 14.71 -21.00 -10.74
C LYS A 26 14.17 -21.44 -9.37
N TRP A 27 14.81 -22.40 -8.76
CA TRP A 27 14.44 -22.83 -7.41
C TRP A 27 14.59 -21.70 -6.40
N PHE A 28 15.75 -21.01 -6.37
CA PHE A 28 15.96 -19.88 -5.48
C PHE A 28 15.09 -18.66 -5.84
N GLN A 29 14.74 -18.46 -7.11
CA GLN A 29 13.74 -17.46 -7.51
C GLN A 29 12.36 -17.78 -6.94
N PHE A 30 11.96 -19.05 -6.89
CA PHE A 30 10.72 -19.47 -6.24
C PHE A 30 10.77 -19.22 -4.73
N GLU A 31 11.85 -19.61 -4.05
CA GLU A 31 12.08 -19.32 -2.61
C GLU A 31 12.00 -17.81 -2.33
N ARG A 32 12.61 -16.98 -3.17
CA ARG A 32 12.49 -15.53 -3.11
C ARG A 32 11.03 -15.07 -3.25
N GLY A 33 10.31 -15.60 -4.22
CA GLY A 33 8.90 -15.26 -4.46
C GLY A 33 8.02 -15.56 -3.25
N THR A 34 8.21 -16.72 -2.64
CA THR A 34 7.51 -17.12 -1.41
C THR A 34 7.82 -16.16 -0.25
N ALA A 35 9.11 -15.87 -0.01
CA ALA A 35 9.50 -14.95 1.05
C ALA A 35 8.95 -13.53 0.85
N LEU A 36 8.90 -13.02 -0.39
CA LEU A 36 8.29 -11.73 -0.71
C LEU A 36 6.77 -11.73 -0.49
N SER A 37 6.08 -12.81 -0.84
CA SER A 37 4.65 -12.96 -0.59
C SER A 37 4.34 -12.94 0.91
N GLU A 38 5.11 -13.67 1.71
CA GLU A 38 4.97 -13.67 3.17
C GLU A 38 5.34 -12.31 3.79
N ALA A 39 6.35 -11.61 3.24
CA ALA A 39 6.72 -10.25 3.66
C ALA A 39 5.57 -9.28 3.41
N ALA A 40 4.92 -9.36 2.24
CA ALA A 40 3.75 -8.54 1.91
C ALA A 40 2.56 -8.82 2.85
N ALA A 41 2.33 -10.08 3.21
CA ALA A 41 1.30 -10.45 4.18
C ALA A 41 1.58 -9.89 5.59
N ALA A 42 2.86 -9.90 6.03
CA ALA A 42 3.25 -9.30 7.29
C ALA A 42 3.13 -7.76 7.25
N GLU A 43 3.52 -7.12 6.15
CA GLU A 43 3.35 -5.68 5.96
C GLU A 43 1.87 -5.28 5.99
N PHE A 44 1.00 -6.06 5.35
CA PHE A 44 -0.44 -5.83 5.40
C PHE A 44 -0.98 -5.90 6.84
N ALA A 45 -0.57 -6.90 7.62
CA ALA A 45 -0.96 -7.01 9.03
C ALA A 45 -0.47 -5.81 9.87
N TYR A 46 0.75 -5.31 9.60
CA TYR A 46 1.27 -4.09 10.21
C TYR A 46 0.40 -2.88 9.87
N GLN A 47 0.07 -2.68 8.58
CA GLN A 47 -0.76 -1.57 8.13
C GLN A 47 -2.20 -1.63 8.71
N GLN A 48 -2.73 -2.82 8.95
CA GLN A 48 -4.00 -2.97 9.66
C GLN A 48 -3.91 -2.46 11.11
N GLN A 49 -2.85 -2.81 11.84
CA GLN A 49 -2.64 -2.32 13.21
C GLN A 49 -2.46 -0.80 13.24
N GLU A 50 -1.65 -0.24 12.34
CA GLU A 50 -1.46 1.21 12.20
C GLU A 50 -2.77 1.93 11.89
N THR A 51 -3.61 1.34 11.07
CA THR A 51 -4.93 1.91 10.75
C THR A 51 -5.84 1.93 11.97
N MET A 52 -5.85 0.87 12.78
CA MET A 52 -6.61 0.85 14.05
C MET A 52 -6.16 1.95 15.00
N ILE A 53 -4.83 2.13 15.15
CA ILE A 53 -4.27 3.18 16.01
C ILE A 53 -4.64 4.57 15.47
N ARG A 54 -4.54 4.79 14.16
CA ARG A 54 -4.91 6.09 13.54
C ARG A 54 -6.38 6.41 13.73
N VAL A 55 -7.28 5.43 13.55
CA VAL A 55 -8.71 5.61 13.78
C VAL A 55 -8.98 5.94 15.24
N ALA A 56 -8.39 5.20 16.18
CA ALA A 56 -8.56 5.46 17.62
C ALA A 56 -8.04 6.86 18.01
N SER A 57 -6.86 7.23 17.52
CA SER A 57 -6.27 8.55 17.80
C SER A 57 -7.13 9.69 17.22
N ALA A 58 -7.62 9.53 15.99
CA ALA A 58 -8.51 10.52 15.38
C ALA A 58 -9.85 10.63 16.13
N TYR A 59 -10.41 9.51 16.57
CA TYR A 59 -11.62 9.46 17.37
C TYR A 59 -11.46 10.23 18.70
N PHE A 60 -10.39 9.94 19.46
CA PHE A 60 -10.12 10.64 20.72
C PHE A 60 -9.82 12.13 20.52
N ASN A 61 -9.20 12.50 19.38
CA ASN A 61 -8.98 13.90 19.04
C ASN A 61 -10.28 14.66 18.82
N VAL A 62 -11.28 14.03 18.18
CA VAL A 62 -12.62 14.64 18.04
C VAL A 62 -13.29 14.81 19.39
N LEU A 63 -13.24 13.79 20.27
CA LEU A 63 -13.82 13.92 21.63
C LEU A 63 -13.16 15.05 22.43
N ASN A 64 -11.83 15.13 22.40
CA ASN A 64 -11.09 16.22 23.05
C ASN A 64 -11.46 17.60 22.48
N SER A 65 -11.67 17.69 21.17
CA SER A 65 -12.09 18.94 20.53
C SER A 65 -13.53 19.34 20.93
N ILE A 66 -14.43 18.36 21.14
CA ILE A 66 -15.79 18.59 21.65
C ILE A 66 -15.72 19.17 23.08
N ASP A 67 -14.89 18.56 23.95
CA ASP A 67 -14.74 19.01 25.33
C ASP A 67 -14.11 20.41 25.38
N SER A 68 -13.11 20.68 24.55
CA SER A 68 -12.45 21.98 24.44
C SER A 68 -13.44 23.07 23.97
N LEU A 69 -14.29 22.76 23.00
CA LEU A 69 -15.34 23.67 22.55
C LEU A 69 -16.38 23.92 23.65
N ASN A 70 -16.78 22.91 24.40
CA ASN A 70 -17.72 23.05 25.52
C ASN A 70 -17.13 23.93 26.65
N ALA A 71 -15.83 23.76 26.95
CA ALA A 71 -15.13 24.61 27.87
C ALA A 71 -15.06 26.06 27.40
N ALA A 72 -14.72 26.31 26.14
CA ALA A 72 -14.69 27.67 25.57
C ALA A 72 -16.06 28.34 25.57
N LYS A 73 -17.15 27.60 25.28
CA LYS A 73 -18.53 28.08 25.36
C LYS A 73 -18.91 28.44 26.80
N ALA A 74 -18.48 27.67 27.79
CA ALA A 74 -18.72 27.95 29.20
C ALA A 74 -17.97 29.20 29.65
N GLU A 75 -16.72 29.37 29.22
CA GLU A 75 -15.90 30.58 29.49
C GLU A 75 -16.51 31.84 28.88
N GLU A 76 -16.87 31.79 27.57
CA GLU A 76 -17.57 32.90 26.89
C GLU A 76 -18.82 33.33 27.66
N LYS A 77 -19.64 32.36 28.09
CA LYS A 77 -20.83 32.64 28.90
C LYS A 77 -20.50 33.26 30.27
N ALA A 78 -19.39 32.85 30.91
CA ALA A 78 -18.96 33.38 32.20
C ALA A 78 -18.47 34.83 32.07
N ILE A 79 -17.58 35.10 31.11
CA ILE A 79 -17.03 36.43 30.85
C ILE A 79 -18.13 37.37 30.31
N GLY A 80 -19.04 36.86 29.50
CA GLY A 80 -20.21 37.61 29.07
C GLY A 80 -21.07 38.13 30.21
N ARG A 81 -21.26 37.33 31.27
CA ARG A 81 -21.98 37.79 32.48
C ARG A 81 -21.17 38.87 33.25
N GLN A 82 -19.82 38.77 33.30
CA GLN A 82 -18.98 39.81 33.92
C GLN A 82 -19.08 41.12 33.15
N ARG A 83 -19.01 41.10 31.83
CA ARG A 83 -19.20 42.26 30.96
C ARG A 83 -20.57 42.94 31.20
N ASP A 84 -21.65 42.17 31.26
CA ASP A 84 -23.00 42.68 31.46
C ASP A 84 -23.13 43.28 32.87
N LEU A 85 -22.47 42.70 33.89
CA LEU A 85 -22.44 43.28 35.25
C LEU A 85 -21.68 44.60 35.29
N ALA A 86 -20.48 44.66 34.65
CA ALA A 86 -19.68 45.90 34.59
C ALA A 86 -20.49 47.03 33.89
N LYS A 87 -21.20 46.71 32.80
CA LYS A 87 -22.05 47.66 32.11
C LYS A 87 -23.19 48.19 33.03
N LYS A 88 -23.89 47.31 33.75
CA LYS A 88 -24.95 47.71 34.69
C LYS A 88 -24.40 48.57 35.83
N ARG A 89 -23.22 48.27 36.35
CA ARG A 89 -22.57 49.08 37.40
C ARG A 89 -22.16 50.45 36.87
N PHE A 90 -21.70 50.55 35.65
CA PHE A 90 -21.42 51.83 35.01
C PHE A 90 -22.69 52.66 34.79
N ASP A 91 -23.79 52.05 34.32
CA ASP A 91 -25.06 52.71 34.04
C ASP A 91 -25.65 53.39 35.33
N VAL A 92 -25.31 52.84 36.50
CA VAL A 92 -25.75 53.42 37.80
C VAL A 92 -24.64 54.21 38.51
N GLY A 93 -23.54 54.51 37.83
CA GLY A 93 -22.44 55.34 38.32
C GLY A 93 -21.48 54.65 39.33
N LEU A 94 -21.51 53.31 39.42
CA LEU A 94 -20.71 52.54 40.38
C LEU A 94 -19.42 51.92 39.75
N ALA A 95 -19.17 52.16 38.47
CA ALA A 95 -17.96 51.67 37.76
C ALA A 95 -17.45 52.74 36.77
N ALA A 96 -16.17 52.70 36.46
CA ALA A 96 -15.57 53.55 35.43
C ALA A 96 -15.80 52.97 34.03
N ILE A 97 -15.81 53.80 32.99
CA ILE A 97 -15.93 53.38 31.58
C ILE A 97 -14.77 52.44 31.17
N THR A 98 -13.59 52.60 31.78
CA THR A 98 -12.42 51.71 31.55
C THR A 98 -12.72 50.24 31.93
N GLU A 99 -13.44 50.02 33.07
CA GLU A 99 -13.87 48.65 33.46
C GLU A 99 -14.80 48.02 32.43
N VAL A 100 -15.71 48.80 31.81
CA VAL A 100 -16.56 48.32 30.74
C VAL A 100 -15.77 47.96 29.48
N GLN A 101 -14.79 48.80 29.11
CA GLN A 101 -13.95 48.54 27.93
C GLN A 101 -13.03 47.31 28.14
N GLU A 102 -12.45 47.15 29.34
CA GLU A 102 -11.62 45.98 29.68
C GLU A 102 -12.44 44.69 29.65
N THR A 103 -13.64 44.68 30.24
CA THR A 103 -14.51 43.49 30.23
C THR A 103 -15.04 43.18 28.84
N GLN A 104 -15.30 44.21 28.00
CA GLN A 104 -15.67 44.02 26.60
C GLN A 104 -14.53 43.38 25.80
N ALA A 105 -13.30 43.89 25.93
CA ALA A 105 -12.13 43.32 25.26
C ALA A 105 -11.88 41.86 25.70
N ALA A 106 -12.03 41.55 26.99
CA ALA A 106 -11.93 40.19 27.51
C ALA A 106 -13.00 39.27 26.88
N PHE A 107 -14.24 39.75 26.77
CA PHE A 107 -15.33 39.00 26.11
C PHE A 107 -15.03 38.72 24.65
N ASP A 108 -14.58 39.72 23.89
CA ASP A 108 -14.24 39.57 22.48
C ASP A 108 -13.16 38.53 22.25
N LEU A 109 -12.16 38.44 23.15
CA LEU A 109 -11.14 37.41 23.12
C LEU A 109 -11.72 35.98 23.33
N THR A 110 -12.71 35.84 24.25
CA THR A 110 -13.35 34.52 24.45
C THR A 110 -14.21 34.10 23.24
N VAL A 111 -14.84 35.06 22.56
CA VAL A 111 -15.56 34.79 21.30
C VAL A 111 -14.60 34.26 20.22
N VAL A 112 -13.42 34.90 20.07
CA VAL A 112 -12.39 34.44 19.13
C VAL A 112 -11.90 33.03 19.50
N SER A 113 -11.67 32.77 20.80
CA SER A 113 -11.28 31.45 21.30
C SER A 113 -12.33 30.38 20.94
N ARG A 114 -13.60 30.65 21.19
CA ARG A 114 -14.69 29.71 20.84
C ARG A 114 -14.74 29.41 19.33
N ILE A 115 -14.61 30.43 18.47
CA ILE A 115 -14.59 30.25 17.02
C ILE A 115 -13.40 29.38 16.59
N ALA A 116 -12.22 29.59 17.21
CA ALA A 116 -11.05 28.76 16.97
C ALA A 116 -11.29 27.30 17.34
N GLN A 117 -11.92 27.03 18.52
CA GLN A 117 -12.27 25.67 18.93
C GLN A 117 -13.35 25.02 18.04
N GLU A 118 -14.30 25.80 17.49
CA GLU A 118 -15.25 25.31 16.49
C GLU A 118 -14.54 24.83 15.23
N SER A 119 -13.65 25.66 14.70
CA SER A 119 -12.86 25.30 13.52
C SER A 119 -11.96 24.07 13.76
N GLN A 120 -11.39 23.96 14.98
CA GLN A 120 -10.59 22.79 15.35
C GLN A 120 -11.42 21.50 15.41
N LEU A 121 -12.66 21.58 15.92
CA LEU A 121 -13.58 20.44 15.95
C LEU A 121 -13.94 20.00 14.53
N ASP A 122 -14.24 20.95 13.65
CA ASP A 122 -14.59 20.64 12.26
C ASP A 122 -13.41 19.98 11.53
N ALA A 123 -12.19 20.48 11.71
CA ALA A 123 -10.98 19.87 11.16
C ALA A 123 -10.72 18.46 11.73
N ALA A 124 -10.96 18.24 13.02
CA ALA A 124 -10.83 16.92 13.63
C ALA A 124 -11.85 15.91 13.08
N LYS A 125 -13.11 16.34 12.88
CA LYS A 125 -14.16 15.50 12.25
C LYS A 125 -13.81 15.14 10.83
N GLU A 126 -13.34 16.10 10.02
CA GLU A 126 -12.93 15.86 8.64
C GLU A 126 -11.77 14.88 8.55
N THR A 127 -10.80 15.00 9.47
CA THR A 127 -9.69 14.05 9.59
C THR A 127 -10.20 12.64 9.85
N LEU A 128 -11.12 12.46 10.79
CA LEU A 128 -11.71 11.15 11.09
C LEU A 128 -12.51 10.60 9.90
N THR A 129 -13.32 11.44 9.25
CA THR A 129 -14.08 11.12 8.05
C THR A 129 -13.19 10.64 6.91
N SER A 130 -12.03 11.31 6.70
CA SER A 130 -11.07 10.90 5.66
C SER A 130 -10.44 9.53 5.91
N ILE A 131 -10.24 9.15 7.17
CA ILE A 131 -9.67 7.85 7.54
C ILE A 131 -10.72 6.74 7.42
N VAL A 132 -11.96 7.01 7.87
CA VAL A 132 -13.04 6.01 7.91
C VAL A 132 -13.76 5.88 6.56
N GLY A 133 -13.66 6.89 5.68
CA GLY A 133 -14.29 6.92 4.36
C GLY A 133 -15.79 7.13 4.36
N ARG A 134 -16.37 7.58 5.48
CA ARG A 134 -17.81 7.89 5.61
C ARG A 134 -18.01 9.07 6.56
N ASP A 135 -19.03 9.85 6.33
CA ASP A 135 -19.44 10.92 7.23
C ASP A 135 -19.85 10.36 8.60
N ILE A 136 -19.37 11.01 9.65
CA ILE A 136 -19.60 10.61 11.05
C ILE A 136 -20.34 11.76 11.75
N SER A 137 -21.66 11.66 11.77
CA SER A 137 -22.53 12.67 12.38
C SER A 137 -22.65 12.53 13.90
N LEU A 138 -22.53 11.32 14.45
CA LEU A 138 -22.68 11.03 15.87
C LEU A 138 -21.52 10.15 16.37
N LEU A 139 -20.83 10.63 17.40
CA LEU A 139 -19.82 9.88 18.14
C LEU A 139 -20.35 9.56 19.53
N SER A 140 -20.17 8.33 19.98
CA SER A 140 -20.47 7.95 21.34
C SER A 140 -19.47 8.62 22.29
N PRO A 141 -19.90 9.26 23.39
CA PRO A 141 -18.98 9.75 24.40
C PRO A 141 -18.25 8.59 25.10
N LEU A 142 -17.17 8.89 25.78
CA LEU A 142 -16.55 7.94 26.69
C LEU A 142 -17.47 7.65 27.88
N MET A 143 -17.35 6.46 28.45
CA MET A 143 -18.04 6.12 29.69
C MET A 143 -17.48 6.97 30.85
N ASP A 144 -18.36 7.44 31.73
CA ASP A 144 -17.97 8.31 32.87
C ASP A 144 -17.04 7.58 33.86
N GLU A 145 -17.14 6.25 33.96
CA GLU A 145 -16.29 5.42 34.81
C GLU A 145 -15.39 4.55 33.93
N PHE A 146 -14.15 4.98 33.67
CA PHE A 146 -13.12 4.19 33.04
C PHE A 146 -12.09 3.73 34.06
N GLU A 147 -12.11 2.44 34.40
CA GLU A 147 -11.09 1.84 35.26
C GLU A 147 -9.78 1.67 34.49
N ILE A 148 -8.74 2.37 34.94
CA ILE A 148 -7.38 2.19 34.44
C ILE A 148 -6.80 0.93 35.05
N SER A 149 -6.83 -0.18 34.31
CA SER A 149 -6.13 -1.40 34.71
C SER A 149 -4.63 -1.29 34.42
N LEU A 150 -3.81 -1.77 35.35
CA LEU A 150 -2.38 -1.89 35.09
C LEU A 150 -2.14 -2.94 33.99
N PRO A 151 -1.14 -2.72 33.11
CA PRO A 151 -0.82 -3.68 32.07
C PRO A 151 -0.31 -4.99 32.67
N ASP A 152 -0.79 -6.13 32.15
CA ASP A 152 -0.32 -7.46 32.52
C ASP A 152 0.42 -8.09 31.32
N PRO A 153 1.65 -8.58 31.48
CA PRO A 153 2.50 -8.65 32.68
C PRO A 153 3.11 -7.28 33.08
N LEU A 154 3.48 -7.13 34.37
CA LEU A 154 4.09 -5.89 34.89
C LEU A 154 5.59 -5.73 34.56
N ASP A 155 6.26 -6.82 34.20
CA ASP A 155 7.69 -6.79 33.95
C ASP A 155 8.03 -6.37 32.51
N ARG A 156 9.14 -5.61 32.38
CA ARG A 156 9.63 -5.08 31.10
C ARG A 156 10.07 -6.17 30.13
N GLU A 157 10.71 -7.24 30.64
CA GLU A 157 11.29 -8.29 29.77
C GLU A 157 10.21 -9.07 29.05
N SER A 158 9.11 -9.37 29.72
CA SER A 158 7.93 -10.00 29.12
C SER A 158 7.33 -9.13 28.02
N TRP A 159 7.23 -7.81 28.22
CA TRP A 159 6.77 -6.88 27.18
C TRP A 159 7.70 -6.81 25.98
N VAL A 160 9.03 -6.82 26.20
CA VAL A 160 10.01 -6.85 25.11
C VAL A 160 9.89 -8.16 24.31
N SER A 161 9.78 -9.30 25.01
CA SER A 161 9.64 -10.60 24.34
C SER A 161 8.33 -10.69 23.54
N LEU A 162 7.23 -10.21 24.12
CA LEU A 162 5.92 -10.13 23.45
C LEU A 162 5.97 -9.21 22.21
N GLY A 163 6.61 -8.06 22.35
CA GLY A 163 6.81 -7.10 21.26
C GLY A 163 7.62 -7.72 20.12
N ILE A 164 8.75 -8.35 20.40
CA ILE A 164 9.58 -9.01 19.37
C ILE A 164 8.80 -10.13 18.66
N LYS A 165 8.00 -10.91 19.40
CA LYS A 165 7.22 -12.02 18.85
C LYS A 165 6.09 -11.55 17.93
N ASN A 166 5.42 -10.44 18.27
CA ASN A 166 4.21 -9.95 17.60
C ASN A 166 4.45 -8.74 16.68
N ASN A 167 5.70 -8.30 16.52
CA ASN A 167 6.03 -7.17 15.66
C ASN A 167 6.01 -7.58 14.19
N TYR A 168 4.95 -7.22 13.48
CA TYR A 168 4.80 -7.53 12.05
C TYR A 168 5.82 -6.79 11.18
N GLN A 169 6.25 -5.59 11.54
CA GLN A 169 7.29 -4.85 10.82
C GLN A 169 8.64 -5.60 10.89
N LEU A 170 9.00 -6.10 12.07
CA LEU A 170 10.18 -6.94 12.25
C LEU A 170 10.08 -8.25 11.45
N LYS A 171 8.87 -8.85 11.42
CA LYS A 171 8.62 -10.06 10.63
C LYS A 171 8.79 -9.79 9.13
N ALA A 172 8.22 -8.69 8.63
CA ALA A 172 8.38 -8.29 7.23
C ALA A 172 9.86 -8.06 6.87
N ALA A 173 10.61 -7.34 7.72
CA ALA A 173 12.05 -7.11 7.50
C ALA A 173 12.88 -8.40 7.48
N LYS A 174 12.56 -9.39 8.33
CA LYS A 174 13.21 -10.71 8.31
C LYS A 174 12.93 -11.45 7.00
N LEU A 175 11.70 -11.44 6.53
CA LEU A 175 11.31 -12.08 5.27
C LEU A 175 11.91 -11.39 4.04
N GLN A 176 12.02 -10.07 4.06
CA GLN A 176 12.76 -9.31 3.02
C GLN A 176 14.25 -9.68 2.99
N ARG A 177 14.89 -9.83 4.17
CA ARG A 177 16.26 -10.35 4.28
C ARG A 177 16.36 -11.74 3.66
N ASP A 178 15.41 -12.65 3.91
CA ASP A 178 15.43 -14.01 3.39
C ASP A 178 15.22 -14.02 1.87
N ALA A 179 14.36 -13.15 1.34
CA ALA A 179 14.23 -12.91 -0.10
C ALA A 179 15.54 -12.41 -0.74
N ALA A 180 16.24 -11.48 -0.08
CA ALA A 180 17.54 -10.99 -0.55
C ALA A 180 18.62 -12.11 -0.55
N ARG A 181 18.60 -12.97 0.47
CA ARG A 181 19.47 -14.16 0.52
C ARG A 181 19.17 -15.14 -0.61
N ALA A 182 17.90 -15.40 -0.88
CA ALA A 182 17.49 -16.23 -2.00
C ALA A 182 17.93 -15.63 -3.34
N THR A 183 17.86 -14.31 -3.52
CA THR A 183 18.39 -13.61 -4.69
C THR A 183 19.89 -13.83 -4.85
N ALA A 184 20.66 -13.69 -3.77
CA ALA A 184 22.11 -13.93 -3.82
C ALA A 184 22.44 -15.38 -4.19
N ARG A 185 21.68 -16.37 -3.65
CA ARG A 185 21.83 -17.79 -4.01
C ARG A 185 21.44 -18.03 -5.47
N ALA A 186 20.37 -17.40 -5.97
CA ALA A 186 19.98 -17.49 -7.38
C ALA A 186 21.09 -16.97 -8.30
N SER A 187 21.70 -15.83 -7.97
CA SER A 187 22.84 -15.28 -8.71
C SER A 187 24.07 -16.19 -8.65
N ALA A 188 24.40 -16.72 -7.49
CA ALA A 188 25.50 -17.67 -7.34
C ALA A 188 25.26 -18.98 -8.11
N SER A 189 24.02 -19.43 -8.23
CA SER A 189 23.68 -20.64 -8.97
C SER A 189 23.78 -20.49 -10.50
N ASN A 190 23.96 -19.29 -11.02
CA ASN A 190 24.25 -19.08 -12.45
C ASN A 190 25.61 -19.66 -12.88
N HIS A 191 26.53 -19.91 -11.92
CA HIS A 191 27.79 -20.61 -12.17
C HIS A 191 27.64 -22.13 -12.15
N LEU A 192 26.46 -22.67 -11.81
CA LEU A 192 26.22 -24.10 -11.74
C LEU A 192 25.67 -24.64 -13.07
N PRO A 193 25.78 -25.95 -13.33
CA PRO A 193 25.23 -26.56 -14.52
C PRO A 193 23.71 -26.34 -14.62
N GLN A 194 23.26 -26.14 -15.83
CA GLN A 194 21.85 -25.98 -16.17
C GLN A 194 21.46 -27.05 -17.19
N ILE A 195 20.32 -27.69 -16.99
CA ILE A 195 19.82 -28.75 -17.88
C ILE A 195 18.38 -28.38 -18.24
N ASP A 196 18.16 -28.21 -19.55
CA ASP A 196 16.85 -27.93 -20.13
C ASP A 196 16.48 -29.00 -21.17
N LEU A 197 15.20 -29.42 -21.18
CA LEU A 197 14.60 -30.19 -22.26
C LEU A 197 13.98 -29.24 -23.26
N VAL A 198 14.40 -29.29 -24.50
CA VAL A 198 13.89 -28.46 -25.58
C VAL A 198 13.21 -29.35 -26.64
N GLY A 199 11.95 -29.06 -26.90
CA GLY A 199 11.19 -29.68 -27.97
C GLY A 199 10.75 -28.62 -28.99
N ARG A 200 10.91 -28.90 -30.26
CA ARG A 200 10.41 -28.05 -31.33
C ARG A 200 9.67 -28.91 -32.34
N VAL A 201 8.46 -28.50 -32.70
CA VAL A 201 7.71 -29.07 -33.78
C VAL A 201 7.39 -27.94 -34.75
N SER A 202 7.71 -28.11 -36.03
CA SER A 202 7.38 -27.11 -37.04
C SER A 202 6.91 -27.81 -38.32
N THR A 203 5.85 -27.25 -38.90
CA THR A 203 5.32 -27.64 -40.22
C THR A 203 5.42 -26.43 -41.12
N SER A 204 6.07 -26.58 -42.28
CA SER A 204 6.12 -25.52 -43.27
C SER A 204 5.63 -26.06 -44.62
N THR A 205 4.76 -25.29 -45.26
CA THR A 205 4.24 -25.60 -46.58
C THR A 205 4.59 -24.46 -47.52
N THR A 206 5.35 -24.76 -48.57
CA THR A 206 5.69 -23.81 -49.63
C THR A 206 4.99 -24.21 -50.90
N LYS A 207 4.14 -23.36 -51.44
CA LYS A 207 3.45 -23.55 -52.72
C LYS A 207 4.07 -22.59 -53.73
N GLN A 208 4.60 -23.14 -54.85
CA GLN A 208 5.14 -22.37 -55.95
C GLN A 208 4.00 -21.88 -56.84
N GLY A 209 3.97 -20.60 -57.20
CA GLY A 209 2.98 -20.01 -58.07
C GLY A 209 3.18 -20.43 -59.52
N LYS A 210 2.15 -20.29 -60.38
CA LYS A 210 2.20 -20.58 -61.79
C LYS A 210 3.13 -19.60 -62.52
N PHE A 211 4.10 -20.17 -63.22
CA PHE A 211 4.93 -19.42 -64.14
C PHE A 211 4.36 -19.51 -65.58
N GLY A 212 4.16 -18.36 -66.20
CA GLY A 212 3.89 -18.11 -67.61
C GLY A 212 3.45 -19.29 -68.52
N GLY A 213 2.18 -19.61 -68.54
CA GLY A 213 1.53 -20.30 -69.66
C GLY A 213 1.94 -21.75 -70.04
N PHE A 214 3.07 -22.24 -69.60
CA PHE A 214 3.53 -23.60 -69.82
C PHE A 214 3.55 -24.39 -68.50
N ILE A 215 2.70 -25.40 -68.45
CA ILE A 215 2.66 -26.35 -67.33
C ILE A 215 3.91 -27.26 -67.50
N GLN A 216 5.01 -26.86 -66.87
CA GLN A 216 6.09 -27.80 -66.59
C GLN A 216 5.97 -28.24 -65.11
N ASN A 217 5.46 -29.43 -64.98
CA ASN A 217 5.31 -30.22 -63.77
C ASN A 217 4.26 -29.77 -62.77
N PRO A 218 3.39 -30.68 -62.29
CA PRO A 218 2.38 -30.36 -61.32
C PRO A 218 3.03 -29.96 -60.02
N LEU A 219 2.66 -28.79 -59.57
CA LEU A 219 2.61 -28.31 -58.19
C LEU A 219 3.15 -29.28 -57.11
N PHE A 220 4.40 -29.26 -56.86
CA PHE A 220 4.93 -29.86 -55.65
C PHE A 220 4.93 -28.75 -54.57
N GLY A 221 3.83 -28.69 -53.82
CA GLY A 221 3.89 -28.07 -52.52
C GLY A 221 4.85 -28.90 -51.65
N VAL A 222 5.98 -28.34 -51.30
CA VAL A 222 6.87 -29.01 -50.35
C VAL A 222 6.31 -28.78 -48.98
N GLU A 223 5.79 -29.84 -48.38
CA GLU A 223 5.43 -29.85 -46.96
C GLU A 223 6.59 -30.47 -46.22
N GLN A 224 7.12 -29.70 -45.24
CA GLN A 224 8.24 -30.14 -44.43
C GLN A 224 7.83 -30.11 -42.95
N ASP A 225 7.74 -31.31 -42.40
CA ASP A 225 7.54 -31.49 -40.94
C ASP A 225 8.88 -31.75 -40.29
N THR A 226 9.17 -30.95 -39.30
CA THR A 226 10.38 -31.11 -38.47
C THR A 226 9.99 -31.29 -37.02
N ARG A 227 10.49 -32.33 -36.38
CA ARG A 227 10.34 -32.61 -34.96
C ARG A 227 11.72 -32.77 -34.39
N GLN A 228 12.07 -31.90 -33.43
CA GLN A 228 13.36 -31.89 -32.77
C GLN A 228 13.16 -31.98 -31.29
N TYR A 229 13.85 -32.90 -30.63
CA TYR A 229 13.92 -33.01 -29.17
C TYR A 229 15.40 -33.05 -28.80
N SER A 230 15.79 -32.23 -27.82
CA SER A 230 17.16 -32.15 -27.35
C SER A 230 17.21 -31.87 -25.85
N ILE A 231 18.24 -32.40 -25.20
CA ILE A 231 18.62 -32.03 -23.85
C ILE A 231 19.77 -31.05 -24.00
N GLN A 232 19.59 -29.84 -23.50
CA GLN A 232 20.64 -28.82 -23.48
C GLN A 232 21.30 -28.80 -22.11
N PHE A 233 22.63 -28.96 -22.13
CA PHE A 233 23.47 -28.81 -20.95
C PHE A 233 24.30 -27.53 -21.12
N ASN A 234 24.18 -26.61 -20.18
CA ASN A 234 24.92 -25.37 -20.17
C ASN A 234 25.69 -25.25 -18.86
N LEU A 235 27.04 -25.09 -18.96
CA LEU A 235 27.92 -24.84 -17.83
C LEU A 235 28.75 -23.59 -18.12
N PRO A 236 28.41 -22.42 -17.51
CA PRO A 236 29.20 -21.21 -17.65
C PRO A 236 30.52 -21.38 -16.86
N LEU A 237 31.65 -21.30 -17.55
CA LEU A 237 32.98 -21.38 -16.93
C LEU A 237 33.42 -20.03 -16.38
N PHE A 238 32.96 -18.93 -16.99
CA PHE A 238 33.18 -17.57 -16.55
C PHE A 238 31.87 -16.79 -16.79
N ALA A 239 31.47 -15.93 -15.84
CA ALA A 239 30.30 -15.04 -15.92
C ALA A 239 30.63 -13.68 -15.28
#